data_363064e013f30df4a3c0963dd0f83607
#
_entry.id   363064e013f30df4a3c0963dd0f83607
#
_cell.length_a   1.000
_cell.length_b   1.000
_cell.length_c   1.000
_cell.angle_alpha   90.00
_cell.angle_beta   90.00
_cell.angle_gamma   90.00
#
_symmetry.space_group_name_H-M   'P 1'
#
loop_
_entity.id
_entity.type
_entity.pdbx_description
1 polymer ?
#
loop_
_entity_poly.entity_id
_entity_poly.type
_entity_poly.pdbx_seq_one_letter_code
_entity_poly.pdbx_strand_id
1 'polypeptide(L)' 'IESRGKLVYFMTIESARFRKPVFPGDQVRLEVRALRSRGPVWKFSGKAIVENKTVAEAVYSAMIMDD' A
#
# COMPACT_ATOMS: atom_id res chain seq x y z
N ILE A 1 4.39 -11.08 4.16
CA ILE A 1 3.03 -11.30 4.68
C ILE A 1 2.60 -12.71 4.36
N GLU A 2 2.23 -13.39 5.36
CA GLU A 2 1.69 -14.70 5.17
C GLU A 2 0.17 -14.64 5.17
N SER A 3 -0.45 -15.12 4.10
CA SER A 3 -1.90 -15.23 4.00
C SER A 3 -2.21 -16.68 3.70
N ARG A 4 -2.39 -17.44 4.73
CA ARG A 4 -2.64 -18.86 4.58
C ARG A 4 -3.95 -19.08 3.82
N GLY A 5 -3.89 -19.80 2.69
CA GLY A 5 -5.05 -20.06 1.88
C GLY A 5 -5.52 -18.88 1.05
N LYS A 6 -4.69 -17.84 0.90
CA LYS A 6 -5.06 -16.66 0.11
C LYS A 6 -3.92 -16.23 -0.77
N LEU A 7 -4.26 -15.75 -1.95
CA LEU A 7 -3.32 -15.19 -2.92
C LEU A 7 -3.65 -13.72 -3.11
N VAL A 8 -2.62 -12.90 -3.17
CA VAL A 8 -2.76 -11.45 -3.36
C VAL A 8 -2.10 -11.08 -4.67
N TYR A 9 -2.86 -10.45 -5.56
CA TYR A 9 -2.36 -9.96 -6.84
C TYR A 9 -2.54 -8.46 -6.90
N PHE A 10 -1.48 -7.75 -7.26
CA PHE A 10 -1.60 -6.34 -7.56
C PHE A 10 -2.23 -6.18 -8.94
N MET A 11 -3.28 -5.41 -9.01
CA MET A 11 -3.98 -5.14 -10.26
C MET A 11 -3.53 -3.83 -10.88
N THR A 12 -3.53 -2.79 -10.10
CA THR A 12 -3.31 -1.44 -10.62
C THR A 12 -2.81 -0.51 -9.53
N ILE A 13 -1.91 0.38 -9.90
CA ILE A 13 -1.56 1.53 -9.08
C ILE A 13 -2.28 2.71 -9.73
N GLU A 14 -3.26 3.28 -9.01
CA GLU A 14 -4.07 4.36 -9.55
C GLU A 14 -3.36 5.69 -9.46
N SER A 15 -2.62 5.90 -8.38
CA SER A 15 -1.82 7.10 -8.22
C SER A 15 -0.66 6.80 -7.29
N ALA A 16 0.44 7.47 -7.54
CA ALA A 16 1.60 7.40 -6.66
C ALA A 16 2.24 8.78 -6.68
N ARG A 17 2.63 9.24 -5.50
CA ARG A 17 3.21 10.56 -5.37
C ARG A 17 4.39 10.50 -4.41
N PHE A 18 5.53 10.95 -4.87
CA PHE A 18 6.74 11.04 -4.06
C PHE A 18 6.98 12.50 -3.73
N ARG A 19 7.01 12.81 -2.45
CA ARG A 19 7.13 14.20 -1.99
C ARG A 19 8.54 14.55 -1.56
N LYS A 20 9.25 13.57 -0.99
CA LYS A 20 10.61 13.79 -0.48
C LYS A 20 11.42 12.53 -0.70
N PRO A 21 12.73 12.67 -0.91
CA PRO A 21 13.59 11.50 -1.01
C PRO A 21 13.72 10.80 0.34
N VAL A 22 13.98 9.51 0.28
CA VAL A 22 14.27 8.69 1.45
C VAL A 22 15.73 8.29 1.35
N PHE A 23 16.48 8.50 2.42
CA PHE A 23 17.91 8.23 2.44
C PHE A 23 18.21 6.96 3.24
N PRO A 24 19.32 6.28 2.94
CA PRO A 24 19.75 5.16 3.76
C PRO A 24 19.85 5.57 5.23
N GLY A 25 19.31 4.73 6.11
CA GLY A 25 19.28 5.02 7.54
C GLY A 25 17.99 5.66 8.03
N ASP A 26 17.15 6.16 7.14
CA ASP A 26 15.85 6.68 7.54
C ASP A 26 14.96 5.55 8.03
N GLN A 27 14.23 5.81 9.10
CA GLN A 27 13.20 4.89 9.57
C GLN A 27 11.89 5.25 8.86
N VAL A 28 11.41 4.32 8.06
CA VAL A 28 10.19 4.52 7.30
C VAL A 28 9.05 3.77 7.96
N ARG A 29 7.98 4.48 8.31
CA ARG A 29 6.75 3.87 8.78
C ARG A 29 5.77 3.80 7.62
N LEU A 30 5.22 2.62 7.41
CA LEU A 30 4.23 2.42 6.36
C LEU A 30 2.85 2.34 6.99
N GLU A 31 1.93 3.17 6.51
CA GLU A 31 0.53 3.13 6.92
C GLU A 31 -0.30 2.72 5.73
N VAL A 32 -1.07 1.66 5.90
CA VAL A 32 -1.93 1.14 4.84
C VAL A 32 -3.36 1.13 5.34
N ARG A 33 -4.26 1.66 4.53
CA ARG A 33 -5.68 1.72 4.86
C ARG A 33 -6.49 1.10 3.73
N ALA A 34 -7.40 0.21 4.08
CA ALA A 34 -8.36 -0.32 3.11
C ALA A 34 -9.44 0.73 2.90
N LEU A 35 -9.66 1.12 1.65
CA LEU A 35 -10.64 2.14 1.30
C LEU A 35 -12.01 1.53 1.00
N ARG A 36 -12.02 0.47 0.21
CA ARG A 36 -13.24 -0.25 -0.09
C ARG A 36 -12.92 -1.62 -0.65
N SER A 37 -13.91 -2.49 -0.69
CA SER A 37 -13.79 -3.77 -1.35
C SER A 37 -15.05 -4.02 -2.18
N ARG A 38 -14.87 -4.74 -3.28
CA ARG A 38 -15.97 -5.19 -4.12
C ARG A 38 -15.63 -6.60 -4.56
N GLY A 39 -16.30 -7.59 -3.93
CA GLY A 39 -15.93 -8.97 -4.14
C GLY A 39 -14.49 -9.20 -3.73
N PRO A 40 -13.67 -9.84 -4.56
CA PRO A 40 -12.26 -10.08 -4.23
C PRO A 40 -11.35 -8.87 -4.47
N VAL A 41 -11.87 -7.78 -5.04
CA VAL A 41 -11.06 -6.61 -5.38
C VAL A 41 -11.08 -5.62 -4.23
N TRP A 42 -9.90 -5.25 -3.76
CA TRP A 42 -9.72 -4.31 -2.66
C TRP A 42 -8.95 -3.09 -3.12
N LYS A 43 -9.37 -1.94 -2.64
CA LYS A 43 -8.68 -0.69 -2.89
C LYS A 43 -8.04 -0.21 -1.60
N PHE A 44 -6.77 0.16 -1.70
CA PHE A 44 -5.96 0.59 -0.55
C PHE A 44 -5.32 1.93 -0.80
N SER A 45 -5.07 2.66 0.29
CA SER A 45 -4.14 3.77 0.26
C SER A 45 -2.97 3.44 1.16
N GLY A 46 -1.78 3.80 0.73
CA GLY A 46 -0.57 3.60 1.51
C GLY A 46 0.21 4.90 1.62
N LYS A 47 0.84 5.10 2.77
CA LYS A 47 1.70 6.24 3.01
C LYS A 47 3.00 5.77 3.61
N ALA A 48 4.10 6.38 3.16
CA ALA A 48 5.40 6.21 3.78
C ALA A 48 5.72 7.49 4.57
N ILE A 49 6.08 7.33 5.81
CA ILE A 49 6.26 8.45 6.73
C ILE A 49 7.66 8.37 7.34
N VAL A 50 8.40 9.48 7.26
CA VAL A 50 9.70 9.62 7.88
C VAL A 50 9.65 10.86 8.74
N GLU A 51 10.02 10.73 10.02
CA GLU A 51 10.04 11.83 10.98
C GLU A 51 8.71 12.57 11.03
N ASN A 52 7.62 11.80 11.06
CA ASN A 52 6.24 12.30 11.11
C ASN A 52 5.82 13.11 9.88
N LYS A 53 6.55 12.98 8.77
CA LYS A 53 6.20 13.63 7.52
C LYS A 53 5.95 12.60 6.45
N THR A 54 4.87 12.77 5.68
CA THR A 54 4.58 11.89 4.57
C THR A 54 5.57 12.17 3.44
N VAL A 55 6.36 11.17 3.09
CA VAL A 55 7.34 11.28 2.01
C VAL A 55 6.85 10.68 0.71
N ALA A 56 5.91 9.75 0.79
CA ALA A 56 5.31 9.14 -0.40
C ALA A 56 3.91 8.67 -0.06
N GLU A 57 3.06 8.61 -1.05
CA GLU A 57 1.72 8.05 -0.90
C GLU A 57 1.26 7.44 -2.21
N ALA A 58 0.41 6.43 -2.11
CA ALA A 58 -0.11 5.74 -3.29
C ALA A 58 -1.51 5.22 -3.02
N VAL A 59 -2.29 5.14 -4.09
CA VAL A 59 -3.58 4.45 -4.08
C VAL A 59 -3.46 3.32 -5.09
N TYR A 60 -3.81 2.12 -4.66
CA TYR A 60 -3.67 0.95 -5.49
C TYR A 60 -4.80 -0.03 -5.23
N SER A 61 -5.01 -0.90 -6.19
CA SER A 61 -6.00 -1.96 -6.09
C SER A 61 -5.30 -3.31 -6.13
N ALA A 62 -5.81 -4.24 -5.36
CA ALA A 62 -5.30 -5.61 -5.34
C ALA A 62 -6.47 -6.58 -5.33
N MET A 63 -6.26 -7.74 -5.91
CA MET A 63 -7.21 -8.83 -5.86
C MET A 63 -6.75 -9.81 -4.80
N ILE A 64 -7.64 -10.12 -3.87
CA ILE A 64 -7.37 -11.09 -2.81
C ILE A 64 -8.28 -12.27 -3.05
N MET A 65 -7.70 -13.42 -3.28
CA MET A 65 -8.44 -14.62 -3.62
C MET A 65 -8.08 -15.74 -2.65
N ASP A 66 -9.05 -16.60 -2.39
CA ASP A 66 -8.77 -17.81 -1.64
C ASP A 66 -8.02 -18.79 -2.53
N ASP A 67 -7.03 -19.41 -1.93
CA ASP A 67 -6.22 -20.41 -2.63
C ASP A 67 -6.93 -21.77 -2.66
#